data_ce388b23d4c5a26b908e1b46fe844264
#
_entry.id   ce388b23d4c5a26b908e1b46fe844264
#
_cell.length_a   1.000
_cell.length_b   1.000
_cell.length_c   1.000
_cell.angle_alpha   90.00
_cell.angle_beta   90.00
_cell.angle_gamma   90.00
#
_symmetry.space_group_name_H-M   'P 1'
#
loop_
_entity.id
_entity.type
_entity.pdbx_description
1 polymer ?
#
loop_
_entity_poly.entity_id
_entity_poly.type
_entity_poly.pdbx_seq_one_letter_code
_entity_poly.pdbx_strand_id
1 'polypeptide(L)'
;ETPDDGYYYLFELHPYESEIGSRTDYIAWSNKSDKLKFTLKYSGDSTDTMLYSRFVVALKTGSTYTPISNAIYVTNPGDVAKYREDYPEPMSKKGLLIQLDMLGDALNLGVKHTTVNIPYHQLVGGNLKYKYNGKTYNFNGDLIKDYDKMISAFSAKGIVVTAILLNGWNDSYPELHEAGLAKRKEAFYYGFNVSTEQGYETTRALLSFMAERYSGAHDDYGRVSNWIVGNEINNNLNWNYTGPMDIDSYTKLYSKVFRVAYTAIKSQSRNARVFFSTDYEWKRANSNLMYGAKDFIDRFNADIRDEGNIEWGLAYHPYPHPMTEPEFWDDDQTGAVNNTEDSPVVNFKNLNVLTDYFQKDIMRDAGGNVRHIILSEEGFTSKSATRGDVYDIQAAAFAYAYYLVDNNPYIDAFILNRQVDAVIEVEQSCSFGLWTVDMSSPNRVIAVMPKNIYNVFKTIK
;
A
#
# COMPACT_ATOMS: atom_id res chain seq x y z
N GLU A 1 -37.71 -6.70 5.21
CA GLU A 1 -38.79 -6.41 4.23
C GLU A 1 -39.22 -7.70 3.54
N THR A 2 -40.47 -7.79 3.12
CA THR A 2 -41.07 -8.99 2.52
C THR A 2 -41.30 -8.72 1.05
N PRO A 3 -40.84 -9.59 0.12
CA PRO A 3 -41.07 -9.42 -1.31
C PRO A 3 -42.53 -9.70 -1.68
N ASP A 4 -43.10 -8.89 -2.56
CA ASP A 4 -44.49 -9.03 -3.05
C ASP A 4 -44.66 -10.25 -3.94
N ASP A 5 -43.65 -10.59 -4.73
CA ASP A 5 -43.65 -11.74 -5.66
C ASP A 5 -43.00 -13.00 -5.05
N GLY A 6 -42.56 -12.95 -3.78
CA GLY A 6 -41.98 -14.08 -3.09
C GLY A 6 -40.49 -14.32 -3.36
N TYR A 7 -39.81 -13.39 -4.06
CA TYR A 7 -38.41 -13.55 -4.46
C TYR A 7 -37.56 -12.40 -4.04
N TYR A 8 -36.29 -12.69 -3.74
CA TYR A 8 -35.17 -11.72 -3.56
C TYR A 8 -34.26 -11.83 -4.78
N TYR A 9 -33.77 -10.69 -5.24
CA TYR A 9 -32.96 -10.58 -6.45
C TYR A 9 -31.55 -10.08 -6.10
N LEU A 10 -30.53 -10.67 -6.73
CA LEU A 10 -29.14 -10.30 -6.55
C LEU A 10 -28.65 -9.51 -7.76
N PHE A 11 -28.11 -8.34 -7.52
CA PHE A 11 -27.48 -7.51 -8.54
C PHE A 11 -25.96 -7.45 -8.33
N GLU A 12 -25.24 -7.37 -9.43
CA GLU A 12 -23.81 -7.12 -9.47
C GLU A 12 -23.57 -5.64 -9.72
N LEU A 13 -22.61 -5.06 -8.98
CA LEU A 13 -22.11 -3.69 -9.17
C LEU A 13 -20.62 -3.74 -9.35
N HIS A 14 -20.12 -3.24 -10.47
CA HIS A 14 -18.69 -3.05 -10.67
C HIS A 14 -18.15 -1.90 -9.80
N PRO A 15 -16.83 -1.81 -9.53
CA PRO A 15 -16.25 -0.75 -8.70
C PRO A 15 -16.60 0.68 -9.15
N TYR A 16 -16.79 0.90 -10.46
CA TYR A 16 -17.17 2.19 -11.04
C TYR A 16 -18.67 2.50 -10.97
N GLU A 17 -19.51 1.53 -10.59
CA GLU A 17 -20.95 1.74 -10.41
C GLU A 17 -21.26 2.10 -8.96
N SER A 18 -22.23 3.03 -8.74
CA SER A 18 -22.62 3.45 -7.39
C SER A 18 -23.83 2.67 -6.86
N GLU A 19 -24.79 2.40 -7.73
CA GLU A 19 -26.10 1.82 -7.37
C GLU A 19 -26.71 1.05 -8.55
N ILE A 20 -27.74 0.25 -8.28
CA ILE A 20 -28.45 -0.48 -9.34
C ILE A 20 -29.33 0.45 -10.23
N GLY A 21 -29.72 1.64 -9.73
CA GLY A 21 -30.56 2.57 -10.47
C GLY A 21 -31.86 1.92 -10.98
N SER A 22 -32.15 2.13 -12.26
CA SER A 22 -33.31 1.53 -12.94
C SER A 22 -33.04 0.18 -13.62
N ARG A 23 -31.93 -0.48 -13.30
CA ARG A 23 -31.54 -1.78 -13.87
C ARG A 23 -32.55 -2.88 -13.54
N THR A 24 -32.68 -3.82 -14.46
CA THR A 24 -33.56 -5.01 -14.34
C THR A 24 -32.81 -6.32 -14.57
N ASP A 25 -31.51 -6.24 -14.82
CA ASP A 25 -30.59 -7.32 -15.16
C ASP A 25 -29.97 -7.95 -13.89
N TYR A 26 -30.82 -8.47 -13.00
CA TYR A 26 -30.35 -9.25 -11.87
C TYR A 26 -29.62 -10.52 -12.33
N ILE A 27 -28.59 -10.93 -11.58
CA ILE A 27 -27.74 -12.08 -11.93
C ILE A 27 -28.18 -13.38 -11.28
N ALA A 28 -28.97 -13.30 -10.20
CA ALA A 28 -29.56 -14.45 -9.51
C ALA A 28 -30.80 -14.04 -8.74
N TRP A 29 -31.61 -15.04 -8.35
CA TRP A 29 -32.74 -14.85 -7.47
C TRP A 29 -32.83 -15.99 -6.44
N SER A 30 -33.51 -15.76 -5.33
CA SER A 30 -33.76 -16.72 -4.27
C SER A 30 -35.19 -16.62 -3.77
N ASN A 31 -35.81 -17.73 -3.40
CA ASN A 31 -37.08 -17.72 -2.71
C ASN A 31 -37.00 -16.98 -1.39
N LYS A 32 -38.14 -16.50 -0.91
CA LYS A 32 -38.27 -15.92 0.44
C LYS A 32 -37.77 -16.92 1.49
N SER A 33 -36.82 -16.46 2.32
CA SER A 33 -36.23 -17.24 3.41
C SER A 33 -35.63 -16.28 4.44
N ASP A 34 -35.53 -16.75 5.71
CA ASP A 34 -34.80 -16.02 6.77
C ASP A 34 -33.29 -15.97 6.54
N LYS A 35 -32.77 -16.88 5.72
CA LYS A 35 -31.36 -16.90 5.28
C LYS A 35 -31.32 -17.01 3.77
N LEU A 36 -30.81 -15.97 3.12
CA LEU A 36 -30.64 -15.93 1.68
C LEU A 36 -29.31 -16.58 1.30
N LYS A 37 -29.36 -17.41 0.28
CA LYS A 37 -28.17 -17.99 -0.36
C LYS A 37 -28.30 -17.87 -1.86
N PHE A 38 -27.32 -17.25 -2.48
CA PHE A 38 -27.20 -17.20 -3.93
C PHE A 38 -26.01 -18.06 -4.35
N THR A 39 -26.17 -18.79 -5.46
CA THR A 39 -25.08 -19.56 -6.05
C THR A 39 -24.82 -19.00 -7.44
N LEU A 40 -23.62 -18.47 -7.65
CA LEU A 40 -23.19 -17.92 -8.92
C LEU A 40 -22.25 -18.88 -9.61
N LYS A 41 -22.30 -18.93 -10.94
CA LYS A 41 -21.34 -19.68 -11.73
C LYS A 41 -20.05 -18.86 -11.80
N TYR A 42 -18.99 -19.41 -11.24
CA TYR A 42 -17.65 -18.86 -11.33
C TYR A 42 -16.86 -19.52 -12.46
N SER A 43 -16.13 -18.76 -13.27
CA SER A 43 -15.37 -19.28 -14.42
C SER A 43 -14.19 -20.16 -14.03
N GLY A 44 -13.76 -20.10 -12.77
CA GLY A 44 -12.55 -20.78 -12.28
C GLY A 44 -11.25 -20.01 -12.61
N ASP A 45 -11.37 -18.83 -13.17
CA ASP A 45 -10.25 -17.96 -13.54
C ASP A 45 -10.19 -16.72 -12.64
N SER A 46 -8.98 -16.33 -12.24
CA SER A 46 -8.73 -15.10 -11.47
C SER A 46 -9.06 -13.82 -12.25
N THR A 47 -9.31 -13.92 -13.56
CA THR A 47 -9.76 -12.81 -14.40
C THR A 47 -11.27 -12.58 -14.37
N ASP A 48 -12.04 -13.45 -13.70
CA ASP A 48 -13.48 -13.29 -13.59
C ASP A 48 -13.83 -11.98 -12.88
N THR A 49 -14.64 -11.16 -13.54
CA THR A 49 -15.04 -9.83 -13.04
C THR A 49 -15.81 -9.92 -11.73
N MET A 50 -16.55 -11.01 -11.51
CA MET A 50 -17.32 -11.22 -10.27
C MET A 50 -16.44 -11.21 -9.01
N LEU A 51 -15.16 -11.57 -9.09
CA LEU A 51 -14.25 -11.48 -7.95
C LEU A 51 -14.04 -10.04 -7.47
N TYR A 52 -14.18 -9.05 -8.38
CA TYR A 52 -13.92 -7.64 -8.13
C TYR A 52 -15.20 -6.84 -7.87
N SER A 53 -16.36 -7.47 -8.04
CA SER A 53 -17.65 -6.81 -7.97
C SER A 53 -18.23 -6.81 -6.56
N ARG A 54 -19.17 -5.90 -6.34
CA ARG A 54 -20.05 -5.87 -5.17
C ARG A 54 -21.38 -6.50 -5.52
N PHE A 55 -22.01 -7.10 -4.54
CA PHE A 55 -23.31 -7.72 -4.68
C PHE A 55 -24.31 -7.10 -3.73
N VAL A 56 -25.49 -6.76 -4.25
CA VAL A 56 -26.57 -6.13 -3.48
C VAL A 56 -27.86 -6.91 -3.69
N VAL A 57 -28.60 -7.14 -2.60
CA VAL A 57 -29.91 -7.78 -2.63
C VAL A 57 -30.98 -6.73 -2.79
N ALA A 58 -31.95 -6.99 -3.66
CA ALA A 58 -33.06 -6.08 -3.91
C ALA A 58 -34.42 -6.83 -3.87
N LEU A 59 -35.47 -6.06 -3.57
CA LEU A 59 -36.87 -6.46 -3.72
C LEU A 59 -37.43 -5.89 -5.01
N LYS A 60 -38.38 -6.59 -5.59
CA LYS A 60 -39.16 -6.13 -6.74
C LYS A 60 -40.52 -5.61 -6.27
N THR A 61 -40.82 -4.37 -6.69
CA THR A 61 -42.13 -3.74 -6.48
C THR A 61 -42.64 -3.24 -7.85
N GLY A 62 -43.65 -3.87 -8.42
CA GLY A 62 -44.06 -3.61 -9.78
C GLY A 62 -42.97 -3.95 -10.78
N SER A 63 -42.45 -2.95 -11.49
CA SER A 63 -41.32 -3.08 -12.43
C SER A 63 -39.96 -2.61 -11.89
N THR A 64 -39.92 -2.13 -10.65
CA THR A 64 -38.74 -1.50 -10.04
C THR A 64 -38.09 -2.44 -9.03
N TYR A 65 -36.77 -2.40 -8.95
CA TYR A 65 -35.97 -3.11 -7.95
C TYR A 65 -35.41 -2.12 -6.94
N THR A 66 -35.63 -2.38 -5.65
CA THR A 66 -35.18 -1.53 -4.55
C THR A 66 -34.17 -2.30 -3.69
N PRO A 67 -32.93 -1.80 -3.53
CA PRO A 67 -31.92 -2.41 -2.66
C PRO A 67 -32.41 -2.51 -1.21
N ILE A 68 -32.15 -3.65 -0.57
CA ILE A 68 -32.46 -3.93 0.85
C ILE A 68 -31.24 -4.35 1.66
N SER A 69 -30.08 -4.40 1.04
CA SER A 69 -28.80 -4.69 1.71
C SER A 69 -27.74 -3.67 1.29
N ASN A 70 -26.66 -3.59 2.06
CA ASN A 70 -25.43 -2.97 1.57
C ASN A 70 -24.86 -3.79 0.40
N ALA A 71 -24.09 -3.14 -0.44
CA ALA A 71 -23.34 -3.79 -1.50
C ALA A 71 -22.03 -4.36 -0.92
N ILE A 72 -21.84 -5.68 -1.00
CA ILE A 72 -20.74 -6.41 -0.36
C ILE A 72 -19.79 -6.99 -1.41
N TYR A 73 -18.48 -6.77 -1.24
CA TYR A 73 -17.44 -7.40 -2.06
C TYR A 73 -17.19 -8.86 -1.66
N VAL A 74 -16.56 -9.62 -2.58
CA VAL A 74 -15.96 -10.92 -2.26
C VAL A 74 -14.82 -10.70 -1.25
N THR A 75 -14.86 -11.44 -0.13
CA THR A 75 -13.90 -11.27 0.98
C THR A 75 -12.76 -12.28 0.97
N ASN A 76 -12.87 -13.36 0.19
CA ASN A 76 -11.94 -14.48 0.15
C ASN A 76 -11.34 -14.76 -1.25
N PRO A 77 -10.86 -13.75 -2.01
CA PRO A 77 -10.30 -13.98 -3.35
C PRO A 77 -9.08 -14.91 -3.33
N GLY A 78 -8.41 -15.07 -2.20
CA GLY A 78 -7.30 -16.00 -2.03
C GLY A 78 -7.68 -17.49 -2.19
N ASP A 79 -8.95 -17.84 -2.15
CA ASP A 79 -9.39 -19.23 -2.34
C ASP A 79 -9.19 -19.73 -3.77
N VAL A 80 -9.14 -18.82 -4.75
CA VAL A 80 -8.85 -19.12 -6.17
C VAL A 80 -7.37 -18.99 -6.52
N ALA A 81 -6.52 -18.58 -5.57
CA ALA A 81 -5.10 -18.35 -5.82
C ALA A 81 -4.39 -19.63 -6.28
N LYS A 82 -3.57 -19.48 -7.31
CA LYS A 82 -2.71 -20.54 -7.85
C LYS A 82 -1.47 -20.76 -6.96
N TYR A 83 -0.88 -19.67 -6.44
CA TYR A 83 0.26 -19.72 -5.54
C TYR A 83 -0.20 -19.65 -4.07
N ARG A 84 0.21 -20.66 -3.28
CA ARG A 84 -0.29 -20.84 -1.90
C ARG A 84 0.81 -21.06 -0.87
N GLU A 85 2.08 -20.85 -1.27
CA GLU A 85 3.22 -20.95 -0.36
C GLU A 85 3.06 -20.01 0.83
N ASP A 86 3.52 -20.47 1.99
CA ASP A 86 3.44 -19.71 3.21
C ASP A 86 4.17 -18.36 3.11
N TYR A 87 3.74 -17.42 3.93
CA TYR A 87 4.43 -16.13 4.05
C TYR A 87 5.84 -16.38 4.60
N PRO A 88 6.89 -15.74 4.06
CA PRO A 88 8.25 -15.91 4.57
C PRO A 88 8.34 -15.51 6.05
N GLU A 89 9.08 -16.29 6.83
CA GLU A 89 9.36 -15.96 8.23
C GLU A 89 10.80 -15.44 8.34
N PRO A 90 11.02 -14.12 8.25
CA PRO A 90 12.35 -13.55 8.36
C PRO A 90 12.89 -13.65 9.78
N MET A 91 14.20 -13.89 9.92
CA MET A 91 14.86 -14.07 11.23
C MET A 91 14.98 -12.76 12.03
N SER A 92 14.75 -11.62 11.45
CA SER A 92 14.76 -10.30 12.09
C SER A 92 13.89 -9.31 11.33
N LYS A 93 13.55 -8.19 11.97
CA LYS A 93 12.78 -7.09 11.37
C LYS A 93 13.64 -6.16 10.50
N LYS A 94 14.95 -6.39 10.45
CA LYS A 94 15.95 -5.52 9.83
C LYS A 94 15.79 -5.43 8.32
N GLY A 95 15.44 -4.24 7.84
CA GLY A 95 15.22 -3.95 6.44
C GLY A 95 15.99 -2.71 5.96
N LEU A 96 16.12 -2.62 4.65
CA LEU A 96 16.84 -1.54 3.97
C LEU A 96 16.28 -1.35 2.55
N LEU A 97 16.11 -0.11 2.12
CA LEU A 97 15.92 0.19 0.71
C LEU A 97 17.26 -0.04 -0.03
N ILE A 98 17.34 -1.20 -0.71
CA ILE A 98 18.58 -1.73 -1.29
C ILE A 98 18.82 -1.15 -2.69
N GLN A 99 20.06 -0.72 -2.95
CA GLN A 99 20.56 -0.54 -4.32
C GLN A 99 20.96 -1.89 -4.90
N LEU A 100 20.44 -2.27 -6.07
CA LEU A 100 20.65 -3.61 -6.65
C LEU A 100 22.14 -3.94 -6.86
N ASP A 101 22.93 -2.99 -7.30
CA ASP A 101 24.38 -3.13 -7.51
C ASP A 101 25.17 -3.27 -6.19
N MET A 102 24.55 -2.94 -5.05
CA MET A 102 25.10 -3.12 -3.72
C MET A 102 24.43 -4.25 -2.91
N LEU A 103 23.75 -5.19 -3.59
CA LEU A 103 23.08 -6.33 -2.92
C LEU A 103 24.04 -7.13 -2.03
N GLY A 104 25.29 -7.34 -2.49
CA GLY A 104 26.29 -8.05 -1.69
C GLY A 104 26.61 -7.35 -0.37
N ASP A 105 26.64 -6.02 -0.35
CA ASP A 105 26.79 -5.22 0.87
C ASP A 105 25.55 -5.39 1.79
N ALA A 106 24.35 -5.27 1.27
CA ALA A 106 23.12 -5.47 2.03
C ALA A 106 23.04 -6.87 2.68
N LEU A 107 23.46 -7.91 1.97
CA LEU A 107 23.55 -9.26 2.52
C LEU A 107 24.56 -9.37 3.67
N ASN A 108 25.74 -8.73 3.54
CA ASN A 108 26.75 -8.66 4.60
C ASN A 108 26.26 -7.87 5.83
N LEU A 109 25.31 -6.95 5.63
CA LEU A 109 24.63 -6.20 6.68
C LEU A 109 23.52 -7.00 7.36
N GLY A 110 23.18 -8.18 6.85
CA GLY A 110 22.15 -9.06 7.40
C GLY A 110 20.70 -8.62 7.13
N VAL A 111 20.47 -7.87 6.05
CA VAL A 111 19.14 -7.39 5.65
C VAL A 111 18.19 -8.55 5.38
N LYS A 112 16.94 -8.44 5.87
CA LYS A 112 15.86 -9.41 5.71
C LYS A 112 14.62 -8.85 5.01
N HIS A 113 14.48 -7.54 4.91
CA HIS A 113 13.38 -6.87 4.25
C HIS A 113 13.89 -5.77 3.32
N THR A 114 13.18 -5.54 2.21
CA THR A 114 13.46 -4.41 1.31
C THR A 114 12.18 -3.87 0.70
N THR A 115 12.18 -2.59 0.31
CA THR A 115 11.14 -1.98 -0.52
C THR A 115 11.61 -1.85 -1.96
N VAL A 116 10.65 -1.90 -2.90
CA VAL A 116 10.84 -1.66 -4.33
C VAL A 116 9.72 -0.76 -4.82
N ASN A 117 10.05 0.42 -5.31
CA ASN A 117 9.08 1.35 -5.89
C ASN A 117 8.72 0.90 -7.32
N ILE A 118 7.42 0.72 -7.58
CA ILE A 118 6.92 0.31 -8.90
C ILE A 118 6.06 1.43 -9.49
N PRO A 119 6.62 2.19 -10.44
CA PRO A 119 5.94 3.31 -11.08
C PRO A 119 4.93 2.80 -12.12
N TYR A 120 3.71 2.56 -11.69
CA TYR A 120 2.59 2.04 -12.46
C TYR A 120 2.42 2.74 -13.82
N HIS A 121 2.45 4.07 -13.84
CA HIS A 121 2.29 4.90 -15.04
C HIS A 121 3.40 4.71 -16.09
N GLN A 122 4.56 4.17 -15.71
CA GLN A 122 5.68 3.87 -16.62
C GLN A 122 5.63 2.45 -17.17
N LEU A 123 4.80 1.60 -16.56
CA LEU A 123 4.62 0.22 -17.00
C LEU A 123 3.61 0.08 -18.13
N VAL A 124 2.71 1.06 -18.31
CA VAL A 124 1.69 1.03 -19.36
C VAL A 124 2.31 1.43 -20.70
N GLY A 125 1.92 0.72 -21.77
CA GLY A 125 2.47 0.90 -23.10
C GLY A 125 3.71 0.05 -23.38
N GLY A 126 4.16 0.01 -24.64
CA GLY A 126 5.36 -0.73 -25.03
C GLY A 126 5.07 -2.05 -25.73
N ASN A 127 6.04 -2.99 -25.64
CA ASN A 127 6.10 -4.17 -26.52
C ASN A 127 5.70 -5.49 -25.86
N LEU A 128 5.54 -5.53 -24.53
CA LEU A 128 5.10 -6.75 -23.82
C LEU A 128 3.58 -6.86 -23.88
N LYS A 129 3.08 -7.89 -24.54
CA LYS A 129 1.63 -8.14 -24.66
C LYS A 129 1.13 -9.02 -23.52
N TYR A 130 0.07 -8.58 -22.87
CA TYR A 130 -0.65 -9.35 -21.87
C TYR A 130 -2.13 -9.50 -22.25
N LYS A 131 -2.57 -10.74 -22.37
CA LYS A 131 -4.01 -11.05 -22.62
C LYS A 131 -4.72 -11.19 -21.30
N TYR A 132 -5.75 -10.38 -21.09
CA TYR A 132 -6.50 -10.37 -19.85
C TYR A 132 -7.98 -10.08 -20.14
N ASN A 133 -8.88 -10.93 -19.66
CA ASN A 133 -10.32 -10.77 -19.79
C ASN A 133 -10.76 -10.44 -21.24
N GLY A 134 -10.27 -11.22 -22.23
CA GLY A 134 -10.59 -11.04 -23.65
C GLY A 134 -9.95 -9.84 -24.35
N LYS A 135 -9.24 -8.98 -23.63
CA LYS A 135 -8.51 -7.81 -24.17
C LYS A 135 -6.99 -8.06 -24.17
N THR A 136 -6.27 -7.29 -24.98
CA THR A 136 -4.80 -7.29 -25.01
C THR A 136 -4.30 -5.95 -24.50
N TYR A 137 -3.48 -5.98 -23.47
CA TYR A 137 -2.80 -4.82 -22.90
C TYR A 137 -1.33 -4.87 -23.30
N ASN A 138 -0.72 -3.70 -23.48
CA ASN A 138 0.69 -3.56 -23.81
C ASN A 138 1.41 -2.93 -22.63
N PHE A 139 2.52 -3.55 -22.20
CA PHE A 139 3.33 -3.08 -21.08
C PHE A 139 4.79 -2.84 -21.51
N ASN A 140 5.50 -2.03 -20.72
CA ASN A 140 6.91 -1.72 -20.93
C ASN A 140 7.80 -2.91 -20.54
N GLY A 141 8.06 -3.76 -21.52
CA GLY A 141 8.80 -5.00 -21.32
C GLY A 141 10.24 -4.81 -20.83
N ASP A 142 10.89 -3.70 -21.16
CA ASP A 142 12.28 -3.45 -20.74
C ASP A 142 12.31 -3.06 -19.24
N LEU A 143 11.43 -2.16 -18.83
CA LEU A 143 11.31 -1.80 -17.42
C LEU A 143 10.87 -3.01 -16.56
N ILE A 144 9.97 -3.86 -17.08
CA ILE A 144 9.55 -5.08 -16.39
C ILE A 144 10.72 -6.05 -16.20
N LYS A 145 11.62 -6.21 -17.18
CA LYS A 145 12.83 -7.04 -17.03
C LYS A 145 13.78 -6.52 -15.95
N ASP A 146 13.86 -5.20 -15.76
CA ASP A 146 14.65 -4.63 -14.67
C ASP A 146 14.06 -4.99 -13.32
N TYR A 147 12.73 -4.97 -13.19
CA TYR A 147 12.04 -5.45 -11.97
C TYR A 147 12.18 -6.96 -11.78
N ASP A 148 12.09 -7.77 -12.85
CA ASP A 148 12.34 -9.22 -12.77
C ASP A 148 13.70 -9.51 -12.16
N LYS A 149 14.75 -8.86 -12.69
CA LYS A 149 16.11 -9.01 -12.20
C LYS A 149 16.26 -8.59 -10.73
N MET A 150 15.63 -7.48 -10.35
CA MET A 150 15.71 -6.94 -8.98
C MET A 150 14.96 -7.82 -7.98
N ILE A 151 13.70 -8.12 -8.26
CA ILE A 151 12.83 -8.87 -7.35
C ILE A 151 13.31 -10.32 -7.20
N SER A 152 13.70 -10.98 -8.31
CA SER A 152 14.27 -12.34 -8.24
C SER A 152 15.59 -12.37 -7.47
N ALA A 153 16.48 -11.38 -7.67
CA ALA A 153 17.73 -11.31 -6.93
C ALA A 153 17.53 -11.17 -5.42
N PHE A 154 16.56 -10.36 -4.99
CA PHE A 154 16.26 -10.16 -3.57
C PHE A 154 15.57 -11.40 -2.96
N SER A 155 14.49 -11.88 -3.59
CA SER A 155 13.71 -13.01 -3.05
C SER A 155 14.50 -14.31 -3.04
N ALA A 156 15.35 -14.58 -4.04
CA ALA A 156 16.26 -15.74 -4.06
C ALA A 156 17.27 -15.75 -2.90
N LYS A 157 17.49 -14.63 -2.23
CA LYS A 157 18.34 -14.52 -1.02
C LYS A 157 17.55 -14.54 0.29
N GLY A 158 16.26 -14.86 0.23
CA GLY A 158 15.37 -14.90 1.39
C GLY A 158 15.05 -13.51 1.96
N ILE A 159 15.22 -12.44 1.16
CA ILE A 159 14.80 -11.10 1.51
C ILE A 159 13.31 -10.96 1.20
N VAL A 160 12.52 -10.53 2.17
CA VAL A 160 11.10 -10.21 2.01
C VAL A 160 10.97 -8.93 1.18
N VAL A 161 10.43 -9.04 -0.03
CA VAL A 161 10.25 -7.91 -0.93
C VAL A 161 8.88 -7.27 -0.69
N THR A 162 8.88 -5.99 -0.45
CA THR A 162 7.70 -5.11 -0.33
C THR A 162 7.64 -4.20 -1.54
N ALA A 163 6.63 -4.36 -2.40
CA ALA A 163 6.41 -3.51 -3.56
C ALA A 163 5.52 -2.32 -3.20
N ILE A 164 5.96 -1.10 -3.52
CA ILE A 164 5.18 0.13 -3.37
C ILE A 164 4.66 0.53 -4.75
N LEU A 165 3.35 0.48 -4.94
CA LEU A 165 2.69 0.82 -6.19
C LEU A 165 2.47 2.33 -6.27
N LEU A 166 3.04 2.99 -7.26
CA LEU A 166 3.01 4.44 -7.43
C LEU A 166 2.43 4.82 -8.79
N ASN A 167 1.47 5.73 -8.84
CA ASN A 167 0.87 6.19 -10.07
C ASN A 167 1.24 7.66 -10.34
N GLY A 168 2.27 7.91 -11.14
CA GLY A 168 2.63 9.25 -11.59
C GLY A 168 1.78 9.71 -12.78
N TRP A 169 1.91 10.97 -13.18
CA TRP A 169 1.18 11.52 -14.31
C TRP A 169 1.64 10.92 -15.65
N ASN A 170 0.68 10.56 -16.50
CA ASN A 170 0.95 10.07 -17.87
C ASN A 170 -0.05 10.65 -18.86
N ASP A 171 0.41 11.58 -19.70
CA ASP A 171 -0.42 12.27 -20.71
C ASP A 171 -0.90 11.33 -21.83
N SER A 172 -0.20 10.21 -22.07
CA SER A 172 -0.53 9.24 -23.13
C SER A 172 -1.61 8.23 -22.70
N TYR A 173 -1.86 8.10 -21.40
CA TYR A 173 -2.80 7.15 -20.82
C TYR A 173 -3.67 7.87 -19.77
N PRO A 174 -4.54 8.79 -20.20
CA PRO A 174 -5.35 9.62 -19.29
C PRO A 174 -6.31 8.78 -18.43
N GLU A 175 -6.67 7.57 -18.86
CA GLU A 175 -7.52 6.65 -18.11
C GLU A 175 -6.88 6.15 -16.79
N LEU A 176 -5.57 6.32 -16.59
CA LEU A 176 -4.90 6.02 -15.33
C LEU A 176 -5.28 6.98 -14.20
N HIS A 177 -5.89 8.10 -14.54
CA HIS A 177 -6.24 9.18 -13.61
C HIS A 177 -7.75 9.38 -13.55
N GLU A 178 -8.22 9.94 -12.43
CA GLU A 178 -9.63 10.30 -12.27
C GLU A 178 -10.08 11.26 -13.41
N ALA A 179 -11.29 11.06 -13.89
CA ALA A 179 -11.82 11.83 -15.03
C ALA A 179 -11.83 13.33 -14.75
N GLY A 180 -11.31 14.11 -15.70
CA GLY A 180 -11.23 15.57 -15.57
C GLY A 180 -10.08 16.08 -14.69
N LEU A 181 -9.25 15.18 -14.15
CA LEU A 181 -8.08 15.57 -13.37
C LEU A 181 -7.02 16.23 -14.28
N ALA A 182 -6.37 17.28 -13.77
CA ALA A 182 -5.26 17.94 -14.44
C ALA A 182 -3.94 17.71 -13.66
N LYS A 183 -2.83 17.68 -14.41
CA LYS A 183 -1.50 17.61 -13.83
C LYS A 183 -1.24 18.78 -12.89
N ARG A 184 -0.70 18.49 -11.71
CA ARG A 184 -0.32 19.50 -10.71
C ARG A 184 1.16 19.44 -10.40
N LYS A 185 1.74 20.61 -10.14
CA LYS A 185 3.16 20.72 -9.78
C LYS A 185 3.46 20.13 -8.40
N GLU A 186 2.52 20.25 -7.47
CA GLU A 186 2.64 19.79 -6.09
C GLU A 186 2.46 18.28 -5.96
N ALA A 187 1.77 17.63 -6.92
CA ALA A 187 1.50 16.19 -6.90
C ALA A 187 2.66 15.42 -7.53
N PHE A 188 3.34 14.62 -6.71
CA PHE A 188 4.33 13.65 -7.16
C PHE A 188 3.65 12.40 -7.73
N TYR A 189 2.60 11.93 -7.04
CA TYR A 189 1.80 10.79 -7.44
C TYR A 189 0.30 11.08 -7.34
N TYR A 190 -0.47 10.26 -8.06
CA TYR A 190 -1.91 10.36 -8.25
C TYR A 190 -2.59 9.07 -7.80
N GLY A 191 -3.87 9.15 -7.41
CA GLY A 191 -4.68 7.97 -7.15
C GLY A 191 -4.84 7.11 -8.40
N PHE A 192 -5.05 5.81 -8.20
CA PHE A 192 -5.40 4.89 -9.28
C PHE A 192 -6.86 5.07 -9.66
N ASN A 193 -7.16 5.10 -10.94
CA ASN A 193 -8.54 5.24 -11.41
C ASN A 193 -9.27 3.89 -11.46
N VAL A 194 -10.33 3.79 -10.67
CA VAL A 194 -11.30 2.69 -10.72
C VAL A 194 -12.74 3.23 -10.79
N SER A 195 -12.90 4.54 -11.00
CA SER A 195 -14.19 5.23 -11.05
C SER A 195 -14.80 5.27 -12.44
N THR A 196 -14.03 4.91 -13.46
CA THR A 196 -14.51 4.74 -14.85
C THR A 196 -14.25 3.31 -15.29
N GLU A 197 -15.07 2.79 -16.20
CA GLU A 197 -14.92 1.44 -16.75
C GLU A 197 -13.52 1.24 -17.35
N GLN A 198 -13.07 2.15 -18.21
CA GLN A 198 -11.75 2.08 -18.85
C GLN A 198 -10.60 2.13 -17.85
N GLY A 199 -10.66 3.05 -16.87
CA GLY A 199 -9.65 3.15 -15.80
C GLY A 199 -9.60 1.89 -14.95
N TYR A 200 -10.77 1.40 -14.54
CA TYR A 200 -10.88 0.14 -13.79
C TYR A 200 -10.28 -1.05 -14.54
N GLU A 201 -10.61 -1.21 -15.83
CA GLU A 201 -10.10 -2.34 -16.62
C GLU A 201 -8.58 -2.28 -16.80
N THR A 202 -8.03 -1.09 -17.09
CA THR A 202 -6.58 -0.92 -17.24
C THR A 202 -5.86 -1.13 -15.90
N THR A 203 -6.38 -0.54 -14.82
CA THR A 203 -5.83 -0.71 -13.46
C THR A 203 -5.87 -2.18 -13.02
N ARG A 204 -7.00 -2.85 -13.20
CA ARG A 204 -7.15 -4.26 -12.87
C ARG A 204 -6.22 -5.16 -13.67
N ALA A 205 -6.10 -4.92 -14.98
CA ALA A 205 -5.24 -5.74 -15.85
C ALA A 205 -3.77 -5.63 -15.44
N LEU A 206 -3.26 -4.42 -15.15
CA LEU A 206 -1.88 -4.25 -14.75
C LEU A 206 -1.60 -4.80 -13.35
N LEU A 207 -2.49 -4.57 -12.39
CA LEU A 207 -2.36 -5.15 -11.05
C LEU A 207 -2.36 -6.68 -11.10
N SER A 208 -3.25 -7.28 -11.91
CA SER A 208 -3.30 -8.74 -12.09
C SER A 208 -2.04 -9.27 -12.75
N PHE A 209 -1.53 -8.58 -13.78
CA PHE A 209 -0.26 -8.93 -14.43
C PHE A 209 0.91 -8.96 -13.45
N MET A 210 1.04 -7.92 -12.64
CA MET A 210 2.12 -7.81 -11.67
C MET A 210 1.99 -8.82 -10.54
N ALA A 211 0.77 -9.02 -10.03
CA ALA A 211 0.50 -10.01 -8.99
C ALA A 211 0.77 -11.45 -9.48
N GLU A 212 0.41 -11.78 -10.72
CA GLU A 212 0.71 -13.07 -11.33
C GLU A 212 2.22 -13.25 -11.51
N ARG A 213 2.90 -12.24 -12.08
CA ARG A 213 4.32 -12.30 -12.39
C ARG A 213 5.18 -12.45 -11.14
N TYR A 214 4.89 -11.69 -10.10
CA TYR A 214 5.67 -11.69 -8.85
C TYR A 214 5.01 -12.48 -7.72
N SER A 215 4.19 -13.47 -8.07
CA SER A 215 3.56 -14.36 -7.08
C SER A 215 4.54 -15.30 -6.38
N GLY A 216 5.70 -15.53 -6.98
CA GLY A 216 6.66 -16.56 -6.59
C GLY A 216 6.47 -17.89 -7.32
N ALA A 217 5.51 -17.99 -8.24
CA ALA A 217 5.29 -19.19 -9.05
C ALA A 217 6.40 -19.46 -10.06
N HIS A 218 7.23 -18.45 -10.36
CA HIS A 218 8.32 -18.50 -11.32
C HIS A 218 9.60 -17.89 -10.74
N ASP A 219 10.64 -18.68 -10.56
CA ASP A 219 11.92 -18.25 -9.98
C ASP A 219 12.57 -17.08 -10.74
N ASP A 220 12.41 -17.04 -12.06
CA ASP A 220 12.96 -15.98 -12.93
C ASP A 220 12.42 -14.58 -12.60
N TYR A 221 11.23 -14.49 -12.01
CA TYR A 221 10.60 -13.22 -11.67
C TYR A 221 10.66 -12.92 -10.17
N GLY A 222 10.82 -13.96 -9.35
CA GLY A 222 10.86 -13.85 -7.90
C GLY A 222 9.49 -13.64 -7.25
N ARG A 223 9.51 -13.22 -5.97
CA ARG A 223 8.32 -13.08 -5.14
C ARG A 223 8.26 -11.72 -4.46
N VAL A 224 7.14 -11.04 -4.62
CA VAL A 224 6.72 -9.91 -3.80
C VAL A 224 5.77 -10.45 -2.72
N SER A 225 6.18 -10.34 -1.46
CA SER A 225 5.40 -10.84 -0.32
C SER A 225 4.47 -9.79 0.27
N ASN A 226 4.84 -8.51 0.18
CA ASN A 226 4.06 -7.36 0.64
C ASN A 226 3.80 -6.39 -0.52
N TRP A 227 2.59 -5.87 -0.57
CA TRP A 227 2.17 -4.89 -1.57
C TRP A 227 1.59 -3.67 -0.87
N ILE A 228 2.17 -2.50 -1.10
CA ILE A 228 1.67 -1.22 -0.61
C ILE A 228 0.96 -0.51 -1.76
N VAL A 229 -0.32 -0.19 -1.58
CA VAL A 229 -1.16 0.45 -2.59
C VAL A 229 -1.11 1.97 -2.40
N GLY A 230 -0.30 2.65 -3.20
CA GLY A 230 -0.01 4.08 -3.05
C GLY A 230 1.08 4.38 -2.03
N ASN A 231 1.44 5.64 -1.87
CA ASN A 231 2.39 6.14 -0.87
C ASN A 231 1.77 7.26 -0.07
N GLU A 232 1.89 7.23 1.27
CA GLU A 232 1.38 8.26 2.19
C GLU A 232 0.00 8.80 1.80
N ILE A 233 -0.93 7.88 1.60
CA ILE A 233 -2.22 8.16 0.96
C ILE A 233 -3.10 9.13 1.74
N ASN A 234 -2.84 9.36 3.03
CA ASN A 234 -3.48 10.43 3.80
C ASN A 234 -3.09 11.83 3.31
N ASN A 235 -2.01 11.96 2.54
CA ASN A 235 -1.58 13.18 1.88
C ASN A 235 -2.04 13.18 0.40
N ASN A 236 -3.33 13.49 0.18
CA ASN A 236 -3.94 13.60 -1.14
C ASN A 236 -3.27 14.71 -2.00
N LEU A 237 -2.68 15.73 -1.39
CA LEU A 237 -2.06 16.83 -2.14
C LEU A 237 -0.83 16.40 -2.94
N ASN A 238 0.06 15.63 -2.30
CA ASN A 238 1.39 15.34 -2.83
C ASN A 238 1.54 13.89 -3.34
N TRP A 239 1.00 12.91 -2.58
CA TRP A 239 1.37 11.52 -2.76
C TRP A 239 0.29 10.62 -3.37
N ASN A 240 -0.97 11.07 -3.39
CA ASN A 240 -2.08 10.28 -3.95
C ASN A 240 -3.20 11.18 -4.49
N TYR A 241 -2.84 12.16 -5.33
CA TYR A 241 -3.76 13.20 -5.78
C TYR A 241 -4.90 12.65 -6.64
N THR A 242 -6.13 12.91 -6.20
CA THR A 242 -7.39 12.50 -6.88
C THR A 242 -8.32 13.70 -7.16
N GLY A 243 -7.83 14.91 -6.91
CA GLY A 243 -8.64 16.13 -6.95
C GLY A 243 -9.08 16.57 -5.55
N PRO A 244 -9.62 17.79 -5.44
CA PRO A 244 -10.13 18.30 -4.17
C PRO A 244 -11.42 17.56 -3.78
N MET A 245 -11.43 16.95 -2.60
CA MET A 245 -12.62 16.34 -2.00
C MET A 245 -12.51 16.32 -0.48
N ASP A 246 -13.61 16.05 0.22
CA ASP A 246 -13.59 15.82 1.65
C ASP A 246 -13.02 14.42 1.97
N ILE A 247 -12.64 14.24 3.24
CA ILE A 247 -11.99 12.99 3.66
C ILE A 247 -12.90 11.76 3.49
N ASP A 248 -14.22 11.88 3.67
CA ASP A 248 -15.14 10.76 3.57
C ASP A 248 -15.26 10.29 2.11
N SER A 249 -15.43 11.23 1.18
CA SER A 249 -15.44 10.95 -0.26
C SER A 249 -14.12 10.38 -0.73
N TYR A 250 -13.01 10.95 -0.27
CA TYR A 250 -11.66 10.50 -0.61
C TYR A 250 -11.40 9.07 -0.11
N THR A 251 -11.72 8.78 1.14
CA THR A 251 -11.50 7.46 1.72
C THR A 251 -12.34 6.41 1.03
N LYS A 252 -13.60 6.73 0.71
CA LYS A 252 -14.48 5.83 -0.03
C LYS A 252 -13.96 5.52 -1.44
N LEU A 253 -13.42 6.51 -2.15
CA LEU A 253 -12.75 6.31 -3.43
C LEU A 253 -11.54 5.38 -3.28
N TYR A 254 -10.67 5.69 -2.31
CA TYR A 254 -9.48 4.88 -2.05
C TYR A 254 -9.81 3.44 -1.64
N SER A 255 -10.86 3.21 -0.85
CA SER A 255 -11.31 1.88 -0.45
C SER A 255 -11.64 1.00 -1.67
N LYS A 256 -12.23 1.56 -2.73
CA LYS A 256 -12.48 0.85 -4.00
C LYS A 256 -11.17 0.47 -4.70
N VAL A 257 -10.21 1.40 -4.76
CA VAL A 257 -8.86 1.15 -5.32
C VAL A 257 -8.18 0.01 -4.57
N PHE A 258 -8.20 0.08 -3.23
CA PHE A 258 -7.61 -0.94 -2.38
C PHE A 258 -8.26 -2.32 -2.60
N ARG A 259 -9.60 -2.38 -2.74
CA ARG A 259 -10.34 -3.62 -3.04
C ARG A 259 -9.91 -4.26 -4.36
N VAL A 260 -9.77 -3.45 -5.40
CA VAL A 260 -9.31 -3.95 -6.71
C VAL A 260 -7.88 -4.51 -6.60
N ALA A 261 -6.97 -3.78 -5.94
CA ALA A 261 -5.60 -4.24 -5.71
C ALA A 261 -5.55 -5.51 -4.84
N TYR A 262 -6.28 -5.52 -3.73
CA TYR A 262 -6.39 -6.68 -2.83
C TYR A 262 -6.85 -7.92 -3.58
N THR A 263 -7.91 -7.82 -4.37
CA THR A 263 -8.45 -8.94 -5.14
C THR A 263 -7.46 -9.43 -6.19
N ALA A 264 -6.82 -8.52 -6.93
CA ALA A 264 -5.81 -8.87 -7.93
C ALA A 264 -4.63 -9.64 -7.29
N ILE A 265 -4.12 -9.16 -6.16
CA ILE A 265 -2.98 -9.75 -5.47
C ILE A 265 -3.35 -11.09 -4.84
N LYS A 266 -4.41 -11.12 -4.03
CA LYS A 266 -4.81 -12.31 -3.28
C LYS A 266 -5.29 -13.45 -4.19
N SER A 267 -5.90 -13.15 -5.34
CA SER A 267 -6.32 -14.17 -6.31
C SER A 267 -5.16 -14.83 -7.06
N GLN A 268 -3.96 -14.25 -7.01
CA GLN A 268 -2.73 -14.85 -7.55
C GLN A 268 -1.86 -15.49 -6.46
N SER A 269 -1.66 -14.79 -5.34
CA SER A 269 -0.84 -15.24 -4.21
C SER A 269 -1.63 -15.15 -2.91
N ARG A 270 -2.10 -16.31 -2.40
CA ARG A 270 -3.00 -16.39 -1.25
C ARG A 270 -2.45 -15.70 -0.01
N ASN A 271 -1.17 -15.91 0.28
CA ASN A 271 -0.51 -15.49 1.50
C ASN A 271 0.28 -14.17 1.36
N ALA A 272 0.22 -13.52 0.18
CA ALA A 272 0.72 -12.16 0.05
C ALA A 272 -0.08 -11.20 0.93
N ARG A 273 0.60 -10.23 1.55
CA ARG A 273 -0.03 -9.22 2.41
C ARG A 273 -0.20 -7.92 1.64
N VAL A 274 -1.32 -7.24 1.87
CA VAL A 274 -1.67 -5.99 1.19
C VAL A 274 -1.80 -4.88 2.21
N PHE A 275 -1.09 -3.79 1.97
CA PHE A 275 -0.95 -2.63 2.85
C PHE A 275 -1.37 -1.35 2.12
N PHE A 276 -1.66 -0.33 2.88
CA PHE A 276 -1.53 1.06 2.44
C PHE A 276 -0.54 1.78 3.35
N SER A 277 0.05 2.89 2.89
CA SER A 277 0.96 3.66 3.72
C SER A 277 0.40 5.00 4.14
N THR A 278 0.79 5.46 5.32
CA THR A 278 0.54 6.81 5.82
C THR A 278 1.82 7.42 6.38
N ASP A 279 1.89 8.75 6.36
CA ASP A 279 2.91 9.50 7.07
C ASP A 279 2.64 9.56 8.59
N TYR A 280 3.53 10.23 9.33
CA TYR A 280 3.48 10.37 10.79
C TYR A 280 2.49 11.42 11.31
N GLU A 281 1.79 12.15 10.43
CA GLU A 281 0.79 13.15 10.78
C GLU A 281 -0.49 12.46 11.31
N TRP A 282 -0.48 12.08 12.59
CA TRP A 282 -1.48 11.19 13.16
C TRP A 282 -2.87 11.83 13.26
N LYS A 283 -2.98 12.95 14.01
CA LYS A 283 -4.22 13.75 14.09
C LYS A 283 -4.11 15.09 13.40
N ARG A 284 -2.91 15.48 12.99
CA ARG A 284 -2.69 16.76 12.34
C ARG A 284 -3.08 16.71 10.87
N ALA A 285 -3.93 17.63 10.46
CA ALA A 285 -4.25 17.88 9.06
C ALA A 285 -3.56 19.20 8.65
N ASN A 286 -2.55 19.12 7.78
CA ASN A 286 -1.76 20.29 7.38
C ASN A 286 -2.48 21.16 6.33
N SER A 287 -3.51 20.62 5.68
CA SER A 287 -4.41 21.34 4.77
C SER A 287 -5.71 20.55 4.59
N ASN A 288 -6.64 21.09 3.82
CA ASN A 288 -7.88 20.41 3.43
C ASN A 288 -7.69 19.21 2.49
N LEU A 289 -6.46 18.93 2.04
CA LEU A 289 -6.07 17.81 1.19
C LEU A 289 -4.96 16.95 1.83
N MET A 290 -4.58 17.24 3.08
CA MET A 290 -3.58 16.49 3.85
C MET A 290 -4.23 16.10 5.17
N TYR A 291 -4.84 14.94 5.18
CA TYR A 291 -5.65 14.45 6.29
C TYR A 291 -4.79 13.82 7.39
N GLY A 292 -5.25 13.84 8.63
CA GLY A 292 -4.64 13.06 9.70
C GLY A 292 -4.70 11.56 9.39
N ALA A 293 -3.58 10.86 9.58
CA ALA A 293 -3.48 9.43 9.31
C ALA A 293 -4.55 8.63 10.08
N LYS A 294 -4.75 8.93 11.38
CA LYS A 294 -5.79 8.28 12.19
C LYS A 294 -7.19 8.48 11.62
N ASP A 295 -7.53 9.70 11.23
CA ASP A 295 -8.85 10.01 10.71
C ASP A 295 -9.13 9.29 9.38
N PHE A 296 -8.09 9.13 8.55
CA PHE A 296 -8.16 8.33 7.34
C PHE A 296 -8.31 6.83 7.65
N ILE A 297 -7.48 6.30 8.55
CA ILE A 297 -7.50 4.88 8.97
C ILE A 297 -8.88 4.49 9.52
N ASP A 298 -9.48 5.33 10.35
CA ASP A 298 -10.79 5.07 10.95
C ASP A 298 -11.88 4.92 9.88
N ARG A 299 -11.92 5.84 8.91
CA ARG A 299 -12.90 5.82 7.82
C ARG A 299 -12.67 4.65 6.88
N PHE A 300 -11.42 4.41 6.51
CA PHE A 300 -11.06 3.27 5.68
C PHE A 300 -11.47 1.94 6.33
N ASN A 301 -11.17 1.77 7.62
CA ASN A 301 -11.56 0.57 8.35
C ASN A 301 -13.08 0.41 8.42
N ALA A 302 -13.84 1.50 8.60
CA ALA A 302 -15.30 1.48 8.59
C ALA A 302 -15.83 1.05 7.20
N ASP A 303 -15.37 1.67 6.12
CA ASP A 303 -15.76 1.33 4.74
C ASP A 303 -15.46 -0.14 4.42
N ILE A 304 -14.26 -0.62 4.79
CA ILE A 304 -13.86 -2.02 4.58
C ILE A 304 -14.75 -2.98 5.37
N ARG A 305 -15.13 -2.65 6.60
CA ARG A 305 -16.01 -3.50 7.42
C ARG A 305 -17.43 -3.53 6.89
N ASP A 306 -17.95 -2.40 6.46
CA ASP A 306 -19.33 -2.26 5.95
C ASP A 306 -19.52 -2.96 4.60
N GLU A 307 -18.49 -2.98 3.74
CA GLU A 307 -18.53 -3.60 2.42
C GLU A 307 -17.95 -5.03 2.39
N GLY A 308 -17.70 -5.65 3.54
CA GLY A 308 -17.12 -6.99 3.70
C GLY A 308 -15.68 -6.92 4.23
N ASN A 309 -15.49 -7.24 5.52
CA ASN A 309 -14.21 -7.13 6.20
C ASN A 309 -13.16 -8.05 5.57
N ILE A 310 -12.03 -7.47 5.16
CA ILE A 310 -10.85 -8.17 4.62
C ILE A 310 -9.61 -7.89 5.47
N GLU A 311 -8.62 -8.74 5.31
CA GLU A 311 -7.29 -8.54 5.88
C GLU A 311 -6.57 -7.40 5.14
N TRP A 312 -6.13 -6.38 5.87
CA TRP A 312 -5.28 -5.31 5.38
C TRP A 312 -4.24 -4.94 6.43
N GLY A 313 -3.10 -4.45 6.02
CA GLY A 313 -2.04 -3.99 6.90
C GLY A 313 -1.74 -2.49 6.72
N LEU A 314 -1.00 -1.94 7.66
CA LEU A 314 -0.50 -0.56 7.61
C LEU A 314 1.01 -0.55 7.39
N ALA A 315 1.45 0.21 6.40
CA ALA A 315 2.83 0.61 6.20
C ALA A 315 2.99 2.05 6.70
N TYR A 316 3.70 2.22 7.81
CA TYR A 316 3.77 3.50 8.52
C TYR A 316 5.15 4.13 8.40
N HIS A 317 5.21 5.47 8.29
CA HIS A 317 6.46 6.22 8.10
C HIS A 317 6.74 7.12 9.31
N PRO A 318 7.35 6.61 10.40
CA PRO A 318 7.53 7.33 11.66
C PRO A 318 8.79 8.19 11.69
N TYR A 319 9.01 9.05 10.71
CA TYR A 319 10.17 9.95 10.71
C TYR A 319 10.25 10.83 11.96
N PRO A 320 11.46 11.24 12.40
CA PRO A 320 11.64 12.27 13.41
C PRO A 320 10.91 13.58 13.07
N HIS A 321 10.52 14.34 14.06
CA HIS A 321 9.84 15.61 13.86
C HIS A 321 10.58 16.78 14.53
N PRO A 322 11.30 17.62 13.75
CA PRO A 322 11.35 17.65 12.27
C PRO A 322 12.29 16.59 11.68
N MET A 323 12.03 16.18 10.43
CA MET A 323 12.84 15.18 9.70
C MET A 323 14.32 15.59 9.54
N THR A 324 14.61 16.88 9.65
CA THR A 324 15.96 17.46 9.54
C THR A 324 16.78 17.37 10.83
N GLU A 325 16.24 16.77 11.89
CA GLU A 325 16.92 16.52 13.16
C GLU A 325 16.74 15.06 13.57
N PRO A 326 17.80 14.31 13.91
CA PRO A 326 17.69 12.87 14.14
C PRO A 326 17.26 12.49 15.56
N GLU A 327 17.25 13.40 16.53
CA GLU A 327 17.00 13.14 17.95
C GLU A 327 15.50 12.99 18.26
N PHE A 328 14.84 12.00 17.68
CA PHE A 328 13.39 11.77 17.90
C PHE A 328 12.99 11.64 19.38
N TRP A 329 13.93 11.32 20.27
CA TRP A 329 13.66 11.22 21.72
C TRP A 329 13.34 12.57 22.38
N ASP A 330 13.62 13.66 21.72
CA ASP A 330 13.30 15.04 22.16
C ASP A 330 12.08 15.62 21.43
N ASP A 331 11.41 14.86 20.56
CA ASP A 331 10.32 15.36 19.71
C ASP A 331 9.07 15.80 20.50
N ASP A 332 8.91 15.32 21.74
CA ASP A 332 7.86 15.79 22.66
C ASP A 332 8.04 17.28 23.06
N GLN A 333 9.25 17.82 22.98
CA GLN A 333 9.53 19.24 23.23
C GLN A 333 8.92 20.14 22.13
N THR A 334 8.59 19.61 20.97
CA THR A 334 7.94 20.36 19.89
C THR A 334 6.46 20.68 20.19
N GLY A 335 5.86 20.01 21.18
CA GLY A 335 4.43 20.06 21.49
C GLY A 335 3.55 19.31 20.50
N ALA A 336 4.13 18.75 19.41
CA ALA A 336 3.39 17.97 18.41
C ALA A 336 3.36 16.47 18.72
N VAL A 337 4.24 15.98 19.58
CA VAL A 337 4.36 14.56 19.94
C VAL A 337 4.00 14.38 21.40
N ASN A 338 3.02 13.51 21.68
CA ASN A 338 2.63 13.15 23.05
C ASN A 338 2.10 11.70 23.08
N ASN A 339 1.92 11.14 24.30
CA ASN A 339 1.50 9.74 24.48
C ASN A 339 -0.01 9.56 24.57
N THR A 340 -0.79 10.40 23.87
CA THR A 340 -2.25 10.25 23.80
C THR A 340 -2.67 9.83 22.39
N GLU A 341 -3.84 9.22 22.29
CA GLU A 341 -4.45 8.83 21.01
C GLU A 341 -4.72 10.03 20.08
N ASP A 342 -4.85 11.23 20.66
CA ASP A 342 -5.05 12.49 19.93
C ASP A 342 -3.73 13.23 19.65
N SER A 343 -2.59 12.55 19.77
CA SER A 343 -1.29 13.15 19.41
C SER A 343 -1.33 13.72 18.00
N PRO A 344 -0.90 14.96 17.75
CA PRO A 344 -0.80 15.51 16.39
C PRO A 344 0.09 14.65 15.50
N VAL A 345 1.21 14.17 16.04
CA VAL A 345 2.23 13.36 15.37
C VAL A 345 2.46 12.07 16.16
N VAL A 346 2.57 10.94 15.46
CA VAL A 346 3.06 9.68 16.04
C VAL A 346 4.31 9.25 15.29
N ASN A 347 5.43 9.12 16.03
CA ASN A 347 6.70 8.69 15.48
C ASN A 347 7.41 7.73 16.45
N PHE A 348 8.74 7.59 16.39
CA PHE A 348 9.46 6.67 17.27
C PHE A 348 9.37 7.04 18.77
N LYS A 349 9.17 8.32 19.11
CA LYS A 349 9.05 8.78 20.50
C LYS A 349 7.83 8.22 21.21
N ASN A 350 6.72 8.10 20.48
CA ASN A 350 5.41 7.66 20.98
C ASN A 350 4.78 6.54 20.14
N LEU A 351 5.61 5.65 19.58
CA LEU A 351 5.19 4.57 18.66
C LEU A 351 4.15 3.62 19.27
N ASN A 352 4.13 3.50 20.60
CA ASN A 352 3.12 2.76 21.34
C ASN A 352 1.70 3.30 21.07
N VAL A 353 1.51 4.58 20.83
CA VAL A 353 0.18 5.15 20.50
C VAL A 353 -0.42 4.45 19.27
N LEU A 354 0.40 4.24 18.21
CA LEU A 354 -0.02 3.50 17.02
C LEU A 354 -0.36 2.04 17.34
N THR A 355 0.55 1.33 18.01
CA THR A 355 0.36 -0.11 18.23
C THR A 355 -0.74 -0.41 19.25
N ASP A 356 -0.92 0.41 20.27
CA ASP A 356 -2.04 0.30 21.21
C ASP A 356 -3.38 0.56 20.51
N TYR A 357 -3.41 1.52 19.58
CA TYR A 357 -4.60 1.79 18.77
C TYR A 357 -5.02 0.58 17.93
N PHE A 358 -4.08 -0.09 17.28
CA PHE A 358 -4.34 -1.26 16.43
C PHE A 358 -4.75 -2.51 17.22
N GLN A 359 -4.53 -2.56 18.53
CA GLN A 359 -5.00 -3.64 19.39
C GLN A 359 -6.48 -3.54 19.77
N LYS A 360 -7.13 -2.38 19.53
CA LYS A 360 -8.56 -2.20 19.81
C LYS A 360 -9.41 -3.14 18.96
N ASP A 361 -10.50 -3.63 19.52
CA ASP A 361 -11.41 -4.58 18.85
C ASP A 361 -11.94 -4.06 17.51
N ILE A 362 -12.17 -2.74 17.41
CA ILE A 362 -12.65 -2.12 16.18
C ILE A 362 -11.61 -2.20 15.03
N MET A 363 -10.32 -2.29 15.35
CA MET A 363 -9.22 -2.33 14.39
C MET A 363 -8.84 -3.76 13.97
N ARG A 364 -9.32 -4.78 14.68
CA ARG A 364 -9.00 -6.18 14.38
C ARG A 364 -9.58 -6.63 13.05
N ASP A 365 -8.92 -7.60 12.43
CA ASP A 365 -9.42 -8.27 11.23
C ASP A 365 -10.68 -9.11 11.49
N ALA A 366 -11.22 -9.76 10.45
CA ALA A 366 -12.40 -10.62 10.57
C ALA A 366 -12.16 -11.86 11.44
N GLY A 367 -10.90 -12.29 11.61
CA GLY A 367 -10.49 -13.40 12.47
C GLY A 367 -10.22 -12.99 13.92
N GLY A 368 -10.31 -11.70 14.25
CA GLY A 368 -9.99 -11.16 15.57
C GLY A 368 -8.51 -10.91 15.81
N ASN A 369 -7.66 -11.03 14.78
CA ASN A 369 -6.22 -10.78 14.89
C ASN A 369 -5.89 -9.29 14.82
N VAL A 370 -4.81 -8.87 15.46
CA VAL A 370 -4.23 -7.54 15.26
C VAL A 370 -3.69 -7.47 13.83
N ARG A 371 -3.97 -6.37 13.12
CA ARG A 371 -3.53 -6.19 11.75
C ARG A 371 -2.02 -5.99 11.68
N HIS A 372 -1.42 -6.45 10.60
CA HIS A 372 0.01 -6.31 10.34
C HIS A 372 0.42 -4.86 10.19
N ILE A 373 1.52 -4.47 10.84
CA ILE A 373 2.14 -3.16 10.72
C ILE A 373 3.60 -3.36 10.27
N ILE A 374 4.01 -2.67 9.23
CA ILE A 374 5.42 -2.55 8.84
C ILE A 374 5.82 -1.08 8.85
N LEU A 375 7.04 -0.80 9.25
CA LEU A 375 7.65 0.51 9.03
C LEU A 375 8.39 0.40 7.70
N SER A 376 7.80 0.97 6.64
CA SER A 376 8.25 0.75 5.27
C SER A 376 9.17 1.85 4.74
N GLU A 377 9.18 2.98 5.44
CA GLU A 377 10.01 4.13 5.12
C GLU A 377 10.24 4.96 6.37
N GLU A 378 11.47 5.02 6.82
CA GLU A 378 11.94 5.84 7.91
C GLU A 378 13.45 6.09 7.78
N GLY A 379 13.92 7.17 8.37
CA GLY A 379 15.34 7.53 8.35
C GLY A 379 15.69 8.57 9.37
N PHE A 380 16.97 8.63 9.71
CA PHE A 380 17.55 9.60 10.62
C PHE A 380 18.62 10.37 9.87
N THR A 381 18.50 11.69 9.80
CA THR A 381 19.47 12.48 9.06
C THR A 381 20.84 12.47 9.72
N SER A 382 21.88 12.35 8.91
CA SER A 382 23.26 12.62 9.35
C SER A 382 23.66 14.08 9.17
N LYS A 383 22.75 14.91 8.62
CA LYS A 383 22.97 16.34 8.34
C LYS A 383 21.87 17.15 8.98
N SER A 384 22.11 17.55 10.24
CA SER A 384 21.19 18.44 10.95
C SER A 384 21.09 19.79 10.25
N ALA A 385 19.88 20.33 10.14
CA ALA A 385 19.65 21.65 9.57
C ALA A 385 20.28 22.77 10.40
N THR A 386 20.48 22.54 11.70
CA THR A 386 20.98 23.56 12.65
C THR A 386 22.46 23.37 13.03
N ARG A 387 23.02 22.16 12.92
CA ARG A 387 24.35 21.80 13.44
C ARG A 387 25.29 21.21 12.38
N GLY A 388 24.84 21.00 11.14
CA GLY A 388 25.64 20.34 10.11
C GLY A 388 25.74 18.83 10.30
N ASP A 389 26.91 18.23 10.10
CA ASP A 389 27.13 16.79 10.15
C ASP A 389 27.01 16.22 11.56
N VAL A 390 26.15 15.21 11.74
CA VAL A 390 25.81 14.58 13.03
C VAL A 390 25.78 13.03 12.90
N TYR A 391 26.84 12.47 12.31
CA TYR A 391 26.95 11.02 12.01
C TYR A 391 26.78 10.10 13.23
N ASP A 392 27.31 10.50 14.39
CA ASP A 392 27.18 9.71 15.62
C ASP A 392 25.75 9.72 16.16
N ILE A 393 25.06 10.86 16.02
CA ILE A 393 23.69 11.01 16.48
C ILE A 393 22.76 10.23 15.55
N GLN A 394 22.97 10.25 14.23
CA GLN A 394 22.27 9.40 13.29
C GLN A 394 22.37 7.92 13.69
N ALA A 395 23.59 7.47 13.98
CA ALA A 395 23.83 6.08 14.37
C ALA A 395 23.14 5.69 15.69
N ALA A 396 23.16 6.60 16.68
CA ALA A 396 22.47 6.41 17.96
C ALA A 396 20.95 6.39 17.79
N ALA A 397 20.41 7.30 16.95
CA ALA A 397 18.97 7.36 16.66
C ALA A 397 18.48 6.07 16.00
N PHE A 398 19.19 5.58 14.99
CA PHE A 398 18.88 4.29 14.37
C PHE A 398 18.89 3.16 15.39
N ALA A 399 19.94 3.03 16.20
CA ALA A 399 20.04 1.94 17.18
C ALA A 399 18.88 1.98 18.18
N TYR A 400 18.57 3.16 18.70
CA TYR A 400 17.48 3.33 19.65
C TYR A 400 16.13 2.99 19.04
N ALA A 401 15.82 3.53 17.85
CA ALA A 401 14.58 3.23 17.14
C ALA A 401 14.44 1.74 16.81
N TYR A 402 15.53 1.12 16.33
CA TYR A 402 15.49 -0.31 16.00
C TYR A 402 15.15 -1.16 17.22
N TYR A 403 15.77 -0.92 18.38
CA TYR A 403 15.46 -1.67 19.60
C TYR A 403 14.05 -1.41 20.13
N LEU A 404 13.49 -0.23 19.94
CA LEU A 404 12.06 0.02 20.23
C LEU A 404 11.16 -0.86 19.36
N VAL A 405 11.49 -0.97 18.07
CA VAL A 405 10.72 -1.77 17.11
C VAL A 405 10.95 -3.27 17.32
N ASP A 406 12.16 -3.71 17.56
CA ASP A 406 12.49 -5.12 17.77
C ASP A 406 11.74 -5.69 18.98
N ASN A 407 11.62 -4.91 20.05
CA ASN A 407 10.85 -5.25 21.24
C ASN A 407 9.34 -5.06 21.12
N ASN A 408 8.82 -4.54 20.01
CA ASN A 408 7.39 -4.35 19.78
C ASN A 408 6.81 -5.52 18.96
N PRO A 409 5.99 -6.42 19.56
CA PRO A 409 5.49 -7.62 18.87
C PRO A 409 4.48 -7.33 17.75
N TYR A 410 3.99 -6.10 17.64
CA TYR A 410 2.97 -5.69 16.67
C TYR A 410 3.55 -5.06 15.40
N ILE A 411 4.88 -4.94 15.30
CA ILE A 411 5.55 -4.42 14.11
C ILE A 411 6.38 -5.54 13.48
N ASP A 412 6.12 -5.84 12.22
CA ASP A 412 6.73 -6.97 11.52
C ASP A 412 8.07 -6.64 10.84
N ALA A 413 8.30 -5.38 10.46
CA ALA A 413 9.49 -4.95 9.74
C ALA A 413 9.86 -3.50 10.04
N PHE A 414 11.16 -3.21 9.98
CA PHE A 414 11.78 -1.87 10.03
C PHE A 414 12.66 -1.72 8.77
N ILE A 415 12.24 -0.92 7.79
CA ILE A 415 12.94 -0.81 6.50
C ILE A 415 13.54 0.60 6.35
N LEU A 416 14.82 0.72 6.71
CA LEU A 416 15.52 2.00 6.68
C LEU A 416 15.58 2.57 5.24
N ASN A 417 15.19 3.80 5.08
CA ASN A 417 15.38 4.62 3.88
C ASN A 417 16.66 5.47 4.09
N ARG A 418 17.87 5.08 3.58
CA ARG A 418 18.12 4.08 2.55
C ARG A 418 19.56 3.54 2.63
N GLN A 419 19.99 2.70 1.68
CA GLN A 419 21.37 2.21 1.65
C GLN A 419 22.36 3.32 1.32
N VAL A 420 22.10 4.13 0.30
CA VAL A 420 22.95 5.26 -0.13
C VAL A 420 22.11 6.53 -0.15
N ASP A 421 22.62 7.62 0.35
CA ASP A 421 21.95 8.93 0.31
C ASP A 421 21.42 9.25 -1.11
N ALA A 422 20.35 10.02 -1.20
CA ALA A 422 19.90 10.62 -2.44
C ALA A 422 20.29 12.10 -2.50
N VAL A 423 20.80 12.55 -3.64
CA VAL A 423 21.30 13.93 -3.81
C VAL A 423 20.22 14.96 -3.42
N ILE A 424 19.00 14.78 -3.93
CA ILE A 424 17.89 15.70 -3.66
C ILE A 424 17.48 15.76 -2.18
N GLU A 425 17.60 14.64 -1.46
CA GLU A 425 17.31 14.58 -0.01
C GLU A 425 18.40 15.26 0.80
N VAL A 426 19.68 15.04 0.42
CA VAL A 426 20.85 15.69 1.08
C VAL A 426 20.78 17.21 0.95
N GLU A 427 20.33 17.73 -0.20
CA GLU A 427 20.13 19.17 -0.43
C GLU A 427 19.07 19.77 0.51
N GLN A 428 18.16 18.93 1.00
CA GLN A 428 17.09 19.29 1.94
C GLN A 428 17.44 18.96 3.42
N SER A 429 18.70 18.69 3.72
CA SER A 429 19.16 18.24 5.05
C SER A 429 18.56 16.89 5.50
N CYS A 430 18.22 16.03 4.54
CA CYS A 430 17.67 14.69 4.75
C CYS A 430 18.65 13.63 4.25
N SER A 431 19.77 13.46 4.95
CA SER A 431 20.84 12.52 4.60
C SER A 431 20.67 11.22 5.39
N PHE A 432 19.77 10.33 4.93
CA PHE A 432 19.31 9.14 5.66
C PHE A 432 20.15 7.87 5.43
N GLY A 433 20.95 7.84 4.36
CA GLY A 433 21.66 6.64 3.92
C GLY A 433 22.68 6.09 4.92
N LEU A 434 23.03 4.81 4.74
CA LEU A 434 24.19 4.18 5.38
C LEU A 434 25.50 4.66 4.74
N TRP A 435 25.46 4.99 3.46
CA TRP A 435 26.55 5.52 2.65
C TRP A 435 26.25 6.95 2.21
N THR A 436 27.28 7.78 2.14
CA THR A 436 27.17 9.08 1.44
C THR A 436 27.09 8.86 -0.05
N VAL A 437 26.47 9.83 -0.76
CA VAL A 437 26.34 9.81 -2.23
C VAL A 437 27.34 10.78 -2.89
N ASP A 438 27.76 10.46 -4.11
CA ASP A 438 28.50 11.40 -4.97
C ASP A 438 27.58 12.55 -5.43
N MET A 439 27.77 13.72 -4.81
CA MET A 439 26.98 14.93 -5.11
C MET A 439 27.23 15.49 -6.53
N SER A 440 28.32 15.08 -7.20
CA SER A 440 28.62 15.51 -8.56
C SER A 440 27.83 14.74 -9.63
N SER A 441 27.13 13.68 -9.24
CA SER A 441 26.39 12.76 -10.12
C SER A 441 24.89 12.71 -9.80
N PRO A 442 24.13 13.81 -9.96
CA PRO A 442 22.76 13.92 -9.45
C PRO A 442 21.77 12.91 -10.07
N ASN A 443 22.07 12.36 -11.25
CA ASN A 443 21.24 11.39 -11.95
C ASN A 443 21.64 9.92 -11.68
N ARG A 444 22.64 9.68 -10.82
CA ARG A 444 23.10 8.34 -10.47
C ARG A 444 23.40 8.25 -8.99
N VAL A 445 22.90 7.20 -8.36
CA VAL A 445 23.21 6.92 -6.95
C VAL A 445 24.55 6.19 -6.90
N ILE A 446 25.61 6.89 -6.50
CA ILE A 446 26.98 6.34 -6.38
C ILE A 446 27.42 6.47 -4.92
N ALA A 447 27.63 5.34 -4.25
CA ALA A 447 28.12 5.29 -2.88
C ALA A 447 29.59 5.77 -2.80
N VAL A 448 29.90 6.61 -1.81
CA VAL A 448 31.27 7.16 -1.64
C VAL A 448 31.91 6.63 -0.35
N MET A 449 31.29 6.89 0.81
CA MET A 449 31.87 6.57 2.11
C MET A 449 30.79 6.02 3.07
N PRO A 450 31.08 4.93 3.79
CA PRO A 450 30.16 4.47 4.84
C PRO A 450 30.14 5.46 6.00
N LYS A 451 28.95 5.74 6.52
CA LYS A 451 28.75 6.58 7.69
C LYS A 451 28.84 5.76 8.99
N ASN A 452 28.84 6.42 10.16
CA ASN A 452 28.91 5.71 11.45
C ASN A 452 27.75 4.75 11.67
N ILE A 453 26.55 5.09 11.18
CA ILE A 453 25.36 4.23 11.19
C ILE A 453 25.59 2.87 10.48
N TYR A 454 26.47 2.80 9.49
CA TYR A 454 26.78 1.55 8.78
C TYR A 454 27.26 0.45 9.73
N ASN A 455 28.20 0.78 10.61
CA ASN A 455 28.73 -0.18 11.58
C ASN A 455 27.68 -0.59 12.62
N VAL A 456 26.86 0.35 13.06
CA VAL A 456 25.76 0.07 13.99
C VAL A 456 24.71 -0.83 13.31
N PHE A 457 24.31 -0.51 12.09
CA PHE A 457 23.39 -1.33 11.30
C PHE A 457 23.91 -2.76 11.09
N LYS A 458 25.22 -2.91 10.84
CA LYS A 458 25.86 -4.21 10.66
C LYS A 458 25.84 -5.08 11.92
N THR A 459 26.05 -4.47 13.08
CA THR A 459 26.19 -5.21 14.36
C THR A 459 24.87 -5.47 15.06
N ILE A 460 23.84 -4.66 14.82
CA ILE A 460 22.51 -4.84 15.39
C ILE A 460 21.87 -6.11 14.81
N LYS A 461 21.23 -6.92 15.67
CA LYS A 461 20.68 -8.23 15.30
C LYS A 461 19.16 -8.24 15.34
#